data_c2be4837be7949ffced1debee6a14044
#
_entry.id   c2be4837be7949ffced1debee6a14044
#
_cell.length_a   1.000
_cell.length_b   1.000
_cell.length_c   1.000
_cell.angle_alpha   90.00
_cell.angle_beta   90.00
_cell.angle_gamma   90.00
#
_symmetry.space_group_name_H-M   'P 1'
#
loop_
_entity.id
_entity.type
_entity.pdbx_description
1 polymer ?
#
loop_
_entity_poly.entity_id
_entity_poly.type
_entity_poly.pdbx_seq_one_letter_code
_entity_poly.pdbx_strand_id
1 'polypeptide(L)'
;MTDYLILFAIVLAVNLMPAFGPPTWSIIVIYGLNTQMPLAGLVLTAAVGAATGRFFLAHGFRLLRDHIPVKWKRNAEAAGRLLQEKRRNVIVALGLFALSPVPSAQLFEAAGLAGVRILPFTAAVVAGRLVSYTLYGAGAKGIQNTDLGDAFRDNLTSPVGIALQAAMLGQLVLLMKVDWEKKFGGGKGKKGG
;
A
#
# COMPACT_ATOMS: atom_id res chain seq x y z
N MET A 1 13.61 -5.31 21.92
CA MET A 1 12.76 -4.10 21.97
C MET A 1 13.09 -3.15 20.81
N THR A 2 14.36 -2.89 20.53
CA THR A 2 14.80 -1.97 19.46
C THR A 2 14.24 -2.37 18.07
N ASP A 3 14.30 -3.64 17.70
CA ASP A 3 13.84 -4.11 16.39
C ASP A 3 12.35 -3.86 16.15
N TYR A 4 11.52 -3.98 17.19
CA TYR A 4 10.08 -3.67 17.10
C TYR A 4 9.84 -2.18 16.82
N LEU A 5 10.58 -1.30 17.51
CA LEU A 5 10.46 0.15 17.30
C LEU A 5 10.93 0.57 15.91
N ILE A 6 12.05 0.02 15.46
CA ILE A 6 12.60 0.32 14.13
C ILE A 6 11.64 -0.19 13.04
N LEU A 7 11.16 -1.44 13.15
CA LEU A 7 10.18 -2.00 12.23
C LEU A 7 8.91 -1.14 12.18
N PHE A 8 8.36 -0.79 13.35
CA PHE A 8 7.19 0.07 13.44
C PHE A 8 7.43 1.41 12.74
N ALA A 9 8.55 2.08 13.05
CA ALA A 9 8.87 3.38 12.47
C ALA A 9 9.05 3.33 10.95
N ILE A 10 9.74 2.31 10.43
CA ILE A 10 9.94 2.12 8.98
C ILE A 10 8.60 1.87 8.29
N VAL A 11 7.79 0.94 8.82
CA VAL A 11 6.50 0.60 8.24
C VAL A 11 5.53 1.78 8.30
N LEU A 12 5.51 2.51 9.41
CA LEU A 12 4.74 3.74 9.57
C LEU A 12 5.14 4.78 8.54
N ALA A 13 6.44 5.08 8.42
CA ALA A 13 6.98 6.08 7.50
C ALA A 13 6.63 5.74 6.04
N VAL A 14 6.82 4.48 5.63
CA VAL A 14 6.47 4.01 4.29
C VAL A 14 4.97 4.11 4.01
N ASN A 15 4.13 3.82 5.01
CA ASN A 15 2.69 3.92 4.85
C ASN A 15 2.11 5.34 5.01
N LEU A 16 2.89 6.28 5.52
CA LEU A 16 2.61 7.72 5.46
C LEU A 16 2.88 8.32 4.07
N MET A 17 3.72 7.68 3.26
CA MET A 17 4.00 8.19 1.91
C MET A 17 2.75 8.08 1.03
N PRO A 18 2.37 9.17 0.35
CA PRO A 18 1.33 9.18 -0.66
C PRO A 18 1.68 8.31 -1.82
N ALA A 19 1.55 7.69 -2.61
CA ALA A 19 1.72 6.95 -3.85
C ALA A 19 3.01 6.12 -4.04
N PHE A 20 4.19 6.46 -3.53
CA PHE A 20 5.46 5.88 -4.03
C PHE A 20 6.37 5.30 -2.95
N GLY A 21 5.82 4.84 -1.84
CA GLY A 21 6.60 4.12 -0.84
C GLY A 21 7.02 2.72 -1.33
N PRO A 22 8.16 2.21 -0.86
CA PRO A 22 8.55 0.83 -1.14
C PRO A 22 7.44 -0.13 -0.67
N PRO A 23 7.30 -1.28 -1.33
CA PRO A 23 6.25 -2.23 -0.97
C PRO A 23 6.49 -2.79 0.44
N THR A 24 5.54 -2.64 1.33
CA THR A 24 5.68 -3.06 2.74
C THR A 24 5.98 -4.55 2.89
N TRP A 25 5.57 -5.39 1.94
CA TRP A 25 5.88 -6.82 1.96
C TRP A 25 7.40 -7.10 1.94
N SER A 26 8.17 -6.29 1.22
CA SER A 26 9.65 -6.47 1.17
C SER A 26 10.28 -6.20 2.53
N ILE A 27 9.77 -5.22 3.28
CA ILE A 27 10.22 -4.94 4.65
C ILE A 27 9.93 -6.14 5.55
N ILE A 28 8.75 -6.74 5.43
CA ILE A 28 8.37 -7.94 6.22
C ILE A 28 9.30 -9.11 5.92
N VAL A 29 9.60 -9.34 4.64
CA VAL A 29 10.51 -10.42 4.22
C VAL A 29 11.91 -10.16 4.74
N ILE A 30 12.45 -8.95 4.58
CA ILE A 30 13.79 -8.57 5.06
C ILE A 30 13.89 -8.77 6.58
N TYR A 31 12.92 -8.30 7.35
CA TYR A 31 12.89 -8.51 8.80
C TYR A 31 12.71 -9.97 9.19
N GLY A 32 11.86 -10.71 8.46
CA GLY A 32 11.67 -12.15 8.65
C GLY A 32 12.94 -12.95 8.44
N LEU A 33 13.75 -12.59 7.44
CA LEU A 33 15.02 -13.24 7.15
C LEU A 33 16.16 -12.85 8.10
N ASN A 34 16.20 -11.59 8.54
CA ASN A 34 17.37 -11.02 9.23
C ASN A 34 17.21 -10.92 10.75
N THR A 35 16.03 -11.16 11.31
CA THR A 35 15.79 -11.02 12.74
C THR A 35 15.25 -12.29 13.37
N GLN A 36 15.53 -12.46 14.68
CA GLN A 36 14.97 -13.55 15.48
C GLN A 36 13.60 -13.18 16.09
N MET A 37 12.95 -12.14 15.60
CA MET A 37 11.61 -11.76 16.05
C MET A 37 10.62 -12.91 15.84
N PRO A 38 9.77 -13.24 16.82
CA PRO A 38 8.70 -14.21 16.62
C PRO A 38 7.73 -13.70 15.54
N LEU A 39 7.22 -14.62 14.71
CA LEU A 39 6.32 -14.29 13.59
C LEU A 39 5.15 -13.39 14.01
N ALA A 40 4.51 -13.71 15.14
CA ALA A 40 3.40 -12.92 15.66
C ALA A 40 3.82 -11.47 15.97
N GLY A 41 4.99 -11.28 16.58
CA GLY A 41 5.52 -9.96 16.89
C GLY A 41 5.82 -9.13 15.63
N LEU A 42 6.47 -9.77 14.64
CA LEU A 42 6.75 -9.18 13.33
C LEU A 42 5.45 -8.69 12.65
N VAL A 43 4.47 -9.59 12.54
CA VAL A 43 3.19 -9.34 11.86
C VAL A 43 2.38 -8.26 12.56
N LEU A 44 2.22 -8.35 13.88
CA LEU A 44 1.43 -7.39 14.65
C LEU A 44 2.05 -5.99 14.60
N THR A 45 3.36 -5.89 14.82
CA THR A 45 4.06 -4.59 14.78
C THR A 45 3.92 -3.93 13.41
N ALA A 46 4.14 -4.70 12.34
CA ALA A 46 4.02 -4.20 10.99
C ALA A 46 2.57 -3.83 10.62
N ALA A 47 1.57 -4.63 11.01
CA ALA A 47 0.17 -4.35 10.73
C ALA A 47 -0.29 -3.07 11.44
N VAL A 48 0.10 -2.88 12.72
CA VAL A 48 -0.21 -1.66 13.47
C VAL A 48 0.52 -0.45 12.87
N GLY A 49 1.79 -0.57 12.50
CA GLY A 49 2.54 0.50 11.83
C GLY A 49 1.91 0.90 10.51
N ALA A 50 1.53 -0.07 9.68
CA ALA A 50 0.86 0.19 8.40
C ALA A 50 -0.51 0.86 8.57
N ALA A 51 -1.32 0.38 9.51
CA ALA A 51 -2.63 0.94 9.80
C ALA A 51 -2.53 2.39 10.30
N THR A 52 -1.60 2.64 11.21
CA THR A 52 -1.35 3.98 11.77
C THR A 52 -0.88 4.94 10.68
N GLY A 53 0.06 4.53 9.82
CA GLY A 53 0.53 5.33 8.70
C GLY A 53 -0.61 5.69 7.73
N ARG A 54 -1.43 4.71 7.32
CA ARG A 54 -2.57 4.95 6.42
C ARG A 54 -3.67 5.80 7.06
N PHE A 55 -3.91 5.62 8.35
CA PHE A 55 -4.85 6.44 9.10
C PHE A 55 -4.42 7.92 9.11
N PHE A 56 -3.17 8.20 9.41
CA PHE A 56 -2.63 9.57 9.37
C PHE A 56 -2.59 10.14 7.96
N LEU A 57 -2.24 9.33 6.96
CA LEU A 57 -2.29 9.74 5.55
C LEU A 57 -3.69 10.24 5.17
N ALA A 58 -4.74 9.45 5.48
CA ALA A 58 -6.12 9.81 5.19
C ALA A 58 -6.57 11.08 5.93
N HIS A 59 -6.14 11.26 7.18
CA HIS A 59 -6.43 12.49 7.94
C HIS A 59 -5.70 13.70 7.36
N GLY A 60 -4.46 13.54 6.93
CA GLY A 60 -3.72 14.59 6.22
C GLY A 60 -4.45 15.05 4.94
N PHE A 61 -4.92 14.11 4.13
CA PHE A 61 -5.71 14.43 2.93
C PHE A 61 -7.07 15.05 3.27
N ARG A 62 -7.68 14.66 4.39
CA ARG A 62 -8.92 15.30 4.87
C ARG A 62 -8.70 16.77 5.24
N LEU A 63 -7.59 17.10 5.88
CA LEU A 63 -7.25 18.49 6.22
C LEU A 63 -6.92 19.33 4.97
N LEU A 64 -6.31 18.70 3.95
CA LEU A 64 -6.00 19.34 2.68
C LEU A 64 -7.21 19.46 1.74
N ARG A 65 -8.35 18.90 2.09
CA ARG A 65 -9.55 18.84 1.25
C ARG A 65 -9.98 20.21 0.69
N ASP A 66 -9.86 21.26 1.46
CA ASP A 66 -10.32 22.59 1.08
C ASP A 66 -9.33 23.32 0.14
N HIS A 67 -8.09 22.82 0.04
CA HIS A 67 -7.02 23.34 -0.81
C HIS A 67 -6.89 22.61 -2.15
N ILE A 68 -7.71 21.59 -2.40
CA ILE A 68 -7.62 20.76 -3.61
C ILE A 68 -8.64 21.22 -4.67
N PRO A 69 -8.28 21.18 -5.97
CA PRO A 69 -9.17 21.57 -7.06
C PRO A 69 -10.52 20.85 -7.01
N VAL A 70 -11.60 21.58 -7.24
CA VAL A 70 -13.00 21.11 -7.15
C VAL A 70 -13.26 19.82 -7.97
N LYS A 71 -12.57 19.66 -9.10
CA LYS A 71 -12.68 18.48 -9.97
C LYS A 71 -12.27 17.19 -9.25
N TRP A 72 -11.16 17.23 -8.49
CA TRP A 72 -10.67 16.09 -7.71
C TRP A 72 -11.58 15.77 -6.53
N LYS A 73 -12.09 16.81 -5.87
CA LYS A 73 -13.06 16.68 -4.77
C LYS A 73 -14.35 15.99 -5.24
N ARG A 74 -14.93 16.41 -6.38
CA ARG A 74 -16.12 15.78 -6.97
C ARG A 74 -15.91 14.29 -7.31
N ASN A 75 -14.77 13.94 -7.89
CA ASN A 75 -14.45 12.54 -8.23
C ASN A 75 -14.30 11.68 -6.98
N ALA A 76 -13.63 12.19 -5.95
CA ALA A 76 -13.48 11.50 -4.66
C ALA A 76 -14.81 11.33 -3.94
N GLU A 77 -15.68 12.35 -3.95
CA GLU A 77 -17.03 12.29 -3.36
C GLU A 77 -17.96 11.32 -4.11
N ALA A 78 -17.86 11.24 -5.43
CA ALA A 78 -18.60 10.27 -6.24
C ALA A 78 -18.19 8.83 -5.90
N ALA A 79 -16.88 8.57 -5.81
CA ALA A 79 -16.35 7.29 -5.37
C ALA A 79 -16.76 6.95 -3.92
N GLY A 80 -16.73 7.94 -3.02
CA GLY A 80 -17.18 7.80 -1.64
C GLY A 80 -18.65 7.45 -1.50
N ARG A 81 -19.53 8.03 -2.33
CA ARG A 81 -20.97 7.69 -2.36
C ARG A 81 -21.21 6.26 -2.81
N LEU A 82 -20.56 5.81 -3.88
CA LEU A 82 -20.64 4.42 -4.36
C LEU A 82 -20.21 3.41 -3.28
N LEU A 83 -19.23 3.76 -2.45
CA LEU A 83 -18.77 2.95 -1.34
C LEU A 83 -19.77 2.92 -0.16
N GLN A 84 -20.60 3.95 0.03
CA GLN A 84 -21.56 4.03 1.12
C GLN A 84 -22.91 3.38 0.80
N GLU A 85 -23.34 3.37 -0.46
CA GLU A 85 -24.66 2.91 -0.89
C GLU A 85 -24.89 1.39 -0.75
N LYS A 86 -23.83 0.58 -0.75
CA LYS A 86 -23.94 -0.89 -0.67
C LYS A 86 -22.99 -1.50 0.35
N ARG A 87 -23.34 -1.45 1.64
CA ARG A 87 -22.53 -2.01 2.75
C ARG A 87 -21.97 -3.41 2.48
N ARG A 88 -22.75 -4.31 1.88
CA ARG A 88 -22.33 -5.69 1.59
C ARG A 88 -21.24 -5.75 0.51
N ASN A 89 -21.36 -4.93 -0.52
CA ASN A 89 -20.37 -4.85 -1.60
C ASN A 89 -19.08 -4.16 -1.14
N VAL A 90 -19.17 -3.27 -0.14
CA VAL A 90 -18.00 -2.63 0.48
C VAL A 90 -17.13 -3.64 1.22
N ILE A 91 -17.73 -4.55 2.00
CA ILE A 91 -16.98 -5.57 2.74
C ILE A 91 -16.27 -6.52 1.76
N VAL A 92 -16.96 -6.96 0.69
CA VAL A 92 -16.37 -7.81 -0.36
C VAL A 92 -15.29 -7.05 -1.12
N ALA A 93 -15.53 -5.80 -1.51
CA ALA A 93 -14.55 -4.97 -2.20
C ALA A 93 -13.33 -4.68 -1.33
N LEU A 94 -13.51 -4.40 -0.04
CA LEU A 94 -12.42 -4.20 0.93
C LEU A 94 -11.66 -5.51 1.19
N GLY A 95 -12.34 -6.66 1.23
CA GLY A 95 -11.70 -7.97 1.34
C GLY A 95 -10.84 -8.30 0.12
N LEU A 96 -11.38 -8.15 -1.08
CA LEU A 96 -10.65 -8.31 -2.33
C LEU A 96 -9.48 -7.32 -2.42
N PHE A 97 -9.69 -6.09 -1.98
CA PHE A 97 -8.68 -5.05 -1.97
C PHE A 97 -7.57 -5.31 -0.93
N ALA A 98 -7.91 -5.82 0.25
CA ALA A 98 -6.94 -6.17 1.28
C ALA A 98 -5.98 -7.28 0.82
N LEU A 99 -6.46 -8.19 -0.02
CA LEU A 99 -5.69 -9.27 -0.64
C LEU A 99 -5.02 -8.85 -1.97
N SER A 100 -5.50 -7.78 -2.60
CA SER A 100 -5.00 -7.30 -3.89
C SER A 100 -3.65 -6.55 -3.72
N PRO A 101 -2.75 -6.65 -4.69
CA PRO A 101 -1.53 -5.83 -4.76
C PRO A 101 -1.80 -4.35 -5.08
N VAL A 102 -3.06 -3.92 -5.18
CA VAL A 102 -3.41 -2.51 -5.46
C VAL A 102 -2.86 -1.59 -4.37
N PRO A 103 -2.26 -0.46 -4.72
CA PRO A 103 -1.70 0.48 -3.75
C PRO A 103 -2.77 1.03 -2.81
N SER A 104 -2.74 0.62 -1.55
CA SER A 104 -3.70 1.05 -0.52
C SER A 104 -3.67 2.57 -0.25
N ALA A 105 -2.56 3.24 -0.56
CA ALA A 105 -2.40 4.68 -0.39
C ALA A 105 -3.54 5.45 -1.06
N GLN A 106 -3.78 5.20 -2.33
CA GLN A 106 -4.77 5.92 -3.14
C GLN A 106 -6.20 5.82 -2.59
N LEU A 107 -6.56 4.68 -2.00
CA LEU A 107 -7.87 4.55 -1.34
C LEU A 107 -7.98 5.38 -0.08
N PHE A 108 -6.92 5.42 0.73
CA PHE A 108 -6.92 6.23 1.95
C PHE A 108 -6.89 7.72 1.63
N GLU A 109 -6.18 8.12 0.59
CA GLU A 109 -6.20 9.48 0.04
C GLU A 109 -7.61 9.86 -0.42
N ALA A 110 -8.23 9.01 -1.25
CA ALA A 110 -9.59 9.23 -1.74
C ALA A 110 -10.62 9.24 -0.60
N ALA A 111 -10.49 8.34 0.39
CA ALA A 111 -11.36 8.32 1.55
C ALA A 111 -11.22 9.58 2.43
N GLY A 112 -10.00 10.08 2.59
CA GLY A 112 -9.72 11.35 3.26
C GLY A 112 -10.38 12.52 2.55
N LEU A 113 -10.17 12.65 1.24
CA LEU A 113 -10.75 13.70 0.40
C LEU A 113 -12.29 13.64 0.35
N ALA A 114 -12.86 12.45 0.26
CA ALA A 114 -14.30 12.23 0.24
C ALA A 114 -14.98 12.46 1.60
N GLY A 115 -14.21 12.61 2.69
CA GLY A 115 -14.75 12.76 4.04
C GLY A 115 -15.42 11.50 4.59
N VAL A 116 -15.13 10.32 4.03
CA VAL A 116 -15.69 9.03 4.45
C VAL A 116 -15.16 8.63 5.84
N ARG A 117 -15.88 7.79 6.58
CA ARG A 117 -15.40 7.24 7.84
C ARG A 117 -14.18 6.36 7.63
N ILE A 118 -13.01 6.81 8.07
CA ILE A 118 -11.71 6.15 7.84
C ILE A 118 -11.57 4.88 8.68
N LEU A 119 -12.15 4.84 9.88
CA LEU A 119 -11.96 3.75 10.83
C LEU A 119 -12.37 2.35 10.30
N PRO A 120 -13.55 2.17 9.64
CA PRO A 120 -13.90 0.88 9.05
C PRO A 120 -12.92 0.43 7.95
N PHE A 121 -12.40 1.37 7.16
CA PHE A 121 -11.36 1.10 6.16
C PHE A 121 -10.06 0.64 6.82
N THR A 122 -9.64 1.33 7.86
CA THR A 122 -8.43 0.96 8.63
C THR A 122 -8.57 -0.44 9.20
N ALA A 123 -9.72 -0.78 9.81
CA ALA A 123 -9.96 -2.10 10.36
C ALA A 123 -9.91 -3.21 9.30
N ALA A 124 -10.51 -3.00 8.13
CA ALA A 124 -10.47 -3.94 7.02
C ALA A 124 -9.04 -4.15 6.47
N VAL A 125 -8.27 -3.06 6.38
CA VAL A 125 -6.86 -3.13 5.95
C VAL A 125 -6.02 -3.86 6.99
N VAL A 126 -6.21 -3.62 8.28
CA VAL A 126 -5.52 -4.37 9.34
C VAL A 126 -5.77 -5.87 9.17
N ALA A 127 -7.05 -6.28 9.05
CA ALA A 127 -7.40 -7.69 8.87
C ALA A 127 -6.72 -8.31 7.64
N GLY A 128 -6.74 -7.64 6.49
CA GLY A 128 -6.07 -8.10 5.28
C GLY A 128 -4.54 -8.13 5.42
N ARG A 129 -3.96 -7.15 6.11
CA ARG A 129 -2.51 -7.11 6.35
C ARG A 129 -2.05 -8.18 7.33
N LEU A 130 -2.85 -8.52 8.33
CA LEU A 130 -2.55 -9.65 9.21
C LEU A 130 -2.40 -10.94 8.40
N VAL A 131 -3.31 -11.21 7.46
CA VAL A 131 -3.23 -12.40 6.59
C VAL A 131 -2.01 -12.32 5.68
N SER A 132 -1.85 -11.25 4.90
CA SER A 132 -0.76 -11.15 3.93
C SER A 132 0.62 -11.10 4.60
N TYR A 133 0.76 -10.39 5.71
CA TYR A 133 2.04 -10.31 6.43
C TYR A 133 2.39 -11.64 7.14
N THR A 134 1.38 -12.40 7.57
CA THR A 134 1.61 -13.76 8.08
C THR A 134 2.17 -14.65 6.99
N LEU A 135 1.60 -14.61 5.78
CA LEU A 135 2.10 -15.39 4.64
C LEU A 135 3.54 -15.01 4.27
N TYR A 136 3.83 -13.72 4.12
CA TYR A 136 5.16 -13.24 3.78
C TYR A 136 6.18 -13.51 4.90
N GLY A 137 5.82 -13.24 6.15
CA GLY A 137 6.68 -13.46 7.30
C GLY A 137 6.92 -14.96 7.58
N ALA A 138 5.91 -15.81 7.45
CA ALA A 138 6.05 -17.25 7.58
C ALA A 138 6.93 -17.83 6.47
N GLY A 139 6.73 -17.40 5.21
CA GLY A 139 7.58 -17.78 4.10
C GLY A 139 9.04 -17.39 4.33
N ALA A 140 9.30 -16.14 4.72
CA ALA A 140 10.63 -15.65 5.03
C ALA A 140 11.29 -16.46 6.16
N LYS A 141 10.58 -16.69 7.26
CA LYS A 141 11.10 -17.48 8.38
C LYS A 141 11.31 -18.96 8.05
N GLY A 142 10.48 -19.51 7.17
CA GLY A 142 10.63 -20.90 6.71
C GLY A 142 11.93 -21.15 5.93
N ILE A 143 12.44 -20.12 5.24
CA ILE A 143 13.70 -20.21 4.48
C ILE A 143 14.88 -19.52 5.17
N GLN A 144 14.69 -18.89 6.34
CA GLN A 144 15.67 -18.04 7.02
C GLN A 144 17.03 -18.70 7.23
N ASN A 145 17.08 -20.00 7.50
CA ASN A 145 18.29 -20.78 7.79
C ASN A 145 18.60 -21.77 6.67
N THR A 146 18.30 -21.44 5.42
CA THR A 146 18.57 -22.27 4.25
C THR A 146 19.41 -21.49 3.24
N ASP A 147 20.11 -22.19 2.35
CA ASP A 147 20.86 -21.59 1.24
C ASP A 147 20.00 -20.65 0.39
N LEU A 148 18.70 -20.97 0.27
CA LEU A 148 17.73 -20.13 -0.42
C LEU A 148 17.51 -18.80 0.31
N GLY A 149 17.45 -18.84 1.65
CA GLY A 149 17.33 -17.64 2.49
C GLY A 149 18.55 -16.74 2.39
N ASP A 150 19.75 -17.32 2.36
CA ASP A 150 21.00 -16.60 2.20
C ASP A 150 21.08 -15.96 0.80
N ALA A 151 20.76 -16.71 -0.24
CA ALA A 151 20.69 -16.18 -1.61
C ALA A 151 19.65 -15.05 -1.75
N PHE A 152 18.51 -15.15 -1.07
CA PHE A 152 17.49 -14.09 -1.09
C PHE A 152 17.95 -12.84 -0.37
N ARG A 153 18.62 -13.00 0.80
CA ARG A 153 19.21 -11.92 1.59
C ARG A 153 20.26 -11.17 0.81
N ASP A 154 21.19 -11.90 0.20
CA ASP A 154 22.27 -11.33 -0.58
C ASP A 154 21.76 -10.58 -1.81
N ASN A 155 20.75 -11.11 -2.49
CA ASN A 155 20.17 -10.45 -3.66
C ASN A 155 19.34 -9.20 -3.28
N LEU A 156 18.57 -9.22 -2.19
CA LEU A 156 17.75 -8.08 -1.79
C LEU A 156 18.59 -6.90 -1.26
N THR A 157 19.70 -7.18 -0.60
CA THR A 157 20.58 -6.19 0.02
C THR A 157 21.80 -5.82 -0.86
N SER A 158 22.03 -6.55 -1.96
CA SER A 158 23.09 -6.25 -2.89
C SER A 158 22.88 -4.90 -3.58
N PRO A 159 23.95 -4.19 -4.00
CA PRO A 159 23.82 -2.97 -4.79
C PRO A 159 22.98 -3.14 -6.05
N VAL A 160 23.07 -4.32 -6.69
CA VAL A 160 22.29 -4.68 -7.88
C VAL A 160 20.81 -4.86 -7.52
N GLY A 161 20.50 -5.54 -6.42
CA GLY A 161 19.12 -5.71 -5.93
C GLY A 161 18.47 -4.39 -5.56
N ILE A 162 19.20 -3.51 -4.90
CA ILE A 162 18.73 -2.15 -4.57
C ILE A 162 18.50 -1.33 -5.85
N ALA A 163 19.42 -1.39 -6.81
CA ALA A 163 19.27 -0.70 -8.09
C ALA A 163 18.06 -1.21 -8.90
N LEU A 164 17.82 -2.54 -8.91
CA LEU A 164 16.64 -3.14 -9.53
C LEU A 164 15.35 -2.69 -8.86
N GLN A 165 15.29 -2.66 -7.53
CA GLN A 165 14.14 -2.15 -6.79
C GLN A 165 13.89 -0.66 -7.09
N ALA A 166 14.93 0.14 -7.13
CA ALA A 166 14.85 1.55 -7.51
C ALA A 166 14.38 1.74 -8.95
N ALA A 167 14.88 0.92 -9.88
CA ALA A 167 14.47 0.94 -11.29
C ALA A 167 12.97 0.55 -11.45
N MET A 168 12.50 -0.47 -10.74
CA MET A 168 11.09 -0.87 -10.74
C MET A 168 10.19 0.25 -10.20
N LEU A 169 10.59 0.92 -9.12
CA LEU A 169 9.87 2.08 -8.60
C LEU A 169 9.89 3.26 -9.59
N GLY A 170 11.05 3.52 -10.20
CA GLY A 170 11.20 4.54 -11.24
C GLY A 170 10.31 4.27 -12.46
N GLN A 171 10.22 3.01 -12.89
CA GLN A 171 9.34 2.61 -13.99
C GLN A 171 7.85 2.85 -13.65
N LEU A 172 7.42 2.56 -12.42
CA LEU A 172 6.06 2.86 -11.97
C LEU A 172 5.78 4.36 -12.01
N VAL A 173 6.73 5.19 -11.56
CA VAL A 173 6.62 6.65 -11.61
C VAL A 173 6.52 7.15 -13.07
N LEU A 174 7.32 6.57 -13.97
CA LEU A 174 7.26 6.92 -15.40
C LEU A 174 5.93 6.52 -16.03
N LEU A 175 5.40 5.33 -15.72
CA LEU A 175 4.10 4.87 -16.21
C LEU A 175 2.94 5.77 -15.75
N MET A 176 3.03 6.36 -14.54
CA MET A 176 2.02 7.30 -14.07
C MET A 176 2.10 8.67 -14.72
N LYS A 177 3.27 9.08 -15.23
CA LYS A 177 3.45 10.33 -16.00
C LYS A 177 3.00 10.19 -17.46
N VAL A 178 2.76 8.96 -17.94
CA VAL A 178 2.25 8.71 -19.28
C VAL A 178 0.80 9.16 -19.37
N ASP A 179 0.54 10.13 -20.23
CA ASP A 179 -0.80 10.61 -20.54
C ASP A 179 -1.54 9.57 -21.40
N TRP A 180 -2.18 8.61 -20.72
CA TRP A 180 -2.89 7.50 -21.33
C TRP A 180 -4.06 7.94 -22.20
N GLU A 181 -4.67 9.09 -21.89
CA GLU A 181 -5.76 9.68 -22.69
C GLU A 181 -5.27 10.07 -24.09
N LYS A 182 -4.07 10.65 -24.21
CA LYS A 182 -3.47 10.98 -25.51
C LYS A 182 -3.04 9.75 -26.31
N LYS A 183 -2.63 8.69 -25.63
CA LYS A 183 -2.10 7.49 -26.28
C LYS A 183 -3.18 6.51 -26.73
N PHE A 184 -4.30 6.45 -26.04
CA PHE A 184 -5.40 5.52 -26.33
C PHE A 184 -6.73 6.20 -26.64
N GLY A 185 -6.87 7.51 -26.45
CA GLY A 185 -8.08 8.32 -26.73
C GLY A 185 -8.27 8.72 -28.20
N GLY A 186 -7.34 8.40 -29.10
CA GLY A 186 -7.35 8.80 -30.51
C GLY A 186 -8.28 8.02 -31.44
N GLY A 187 -9.24 7.24 -30.92
CA GLY A 187 -10.04 6.29 -31.72
C GLY A 187 -11.53 6.58 -31.90
N LYS A 188 -12.08 7.72 -31.44
CA LYS A 188 -13.51 8.03 -31.68
C LYS A 188 -13.73 9.47 -32.09
N GLY A 189 -13.59 9.75 -33.38
CA GLY A 189 -13.93 11.07 -33.90
C GLY A 189 -13.82 11.19 -35.42
N LYS A 190 -14.32 10.18 -36.18
CA LYS A 190 -14.59 10.34 -37.63
C LYS A 190 -15.59 9.31 -38.09
N LYS A 191 -16.88 9.58 -37.91
CA LYS A 191 -18.00 9.11 -38.77
C LYS A 191 -19.19 9.98 -38.45
N GLY A 192 -19.60 10.78 -39.41
CA GLY A 192 -20.82 11.58 -39.40
C GLY A 192 -20.68 12.81 -40.26
N GLY A 193 -20.54 12.62 -41.58
CA GLY A 193 -20.89 13.60 -42.59
C GLY A 193 -22.06 13.07 -43.33
#